data_46b5cad62af80144c2f34397b9adaaa0
#
_entry.id   46b5cad62af80144c2f34397b9adaaa0
#
_cell.length_a   1.000
_cell.length_b   1.000
_cell.length_c   1.000
_cell.angle_alpha   90.00
_cell.angle_beta   90.00
_cell.angle_gamma   90.00
#
_symmetry.space_group_name_H-M   'P 1'
#
loop_
_entity.id
_entity.type
_entity.pdbx_description
1 polymer ?
#
loop_
_entity_poly.entity_id
_entity_poly.type
_entity_poly.pdbx_seq_one_letter_code
_entity_poly.pdbx_strand_id
1 'polypeptide(L)'
;NQKLLKFEQYCLNDLRKYINSQNIIIPKVIHYFEYENNEFLLLDWMNLNNFNQKKLGAGIAEIHLNSNKKKPNKFGYPVPGFIGTTRQLDGWEVNWVDCFIRLRIEPQLSLLNNGSFSIDLINRIISKIKDHLSDHDPMNCLIHGDLWSGNVSTGKHEKGILFDPSCWW
;
A
#
# COMPACT_ATOMS: atom_id res chain seq x y z
N ASN A 1 -11.05 -2.90 -18.08
CA ASN A 1 -11.47 -2.40 -16.77
C ASN A 1 -10.31 -2.49 -15.78
N GLN A 2 -9.96 -1.37 -15.17
CA GLN A 2 -9.03 -1.35 -14.03
C GLN A 2 -9.78 -1.92 -12.82
N LYS A 3 -9.24 -2.92 -12.16
CA LYS A 3 -9.86 -3.57 -10.99
C LYS A 3 -9.46 -2.84 -9.69
N LEU A 4 -9.79 -1.55 -9.60
CA LEU A 4 -9.43 -0.67 -8.47
C LEU A 4 -10.04 -1.13 -7.15
N LEU A 5 -11.37 -1.29 -7.13
CA LEU A 5 -12.08 -1.70 -5.91
C LEU A 5 -11.81 -3.16 -5.55
N LYS A 6 -11.50 -4.00 -6.54
CA LYS A 6 -11.02 -5.37 -6.30
C LYS A 6 -9.68 -5.37 -5.57
N PHE A 7 -8.77 -4.49 -5.95
CA PHE A 7 -7.48 -4.33 -5.28
C PHE A 7 -7.65 -3.80 -3.85
N GLU A 8 -8.49 -2.78 -3.66
CA GLU A 8 -8.82 -2.27 -2.33
C GLU A 8 -9.39 -3.37 -1.42
N GLN A 9 -10.29 -4.21 -1.94
CA GLN A 9 -10.79 -5.39 -1.21
C GLN A 9 -9.66 -6.29 -0.72
N TYR A 10 -8.67 -6.60 -1.58
CA TYR A 10 -7.51 -7.40 -1.19
C TYR A 10 -6.72 -6.74 -0.06
N CYS A 11 -6.42 -5.46 -0.21
CA CYS A 11 -5.63 -4.70 0.76
C CYS A 11 -6.32 -4.59 2.12
N LEU A 12 -7.61 -4.24 2.16
CA LEU A 12 -8.39 -4.18 3.39
C LEU A 12 -8.40 -5.54 4.12
N ASN A 13 -8.62 -6.63 3.38
CA ASN A 13 -8.62 -7.97 3.95
C ASN A 13 -7.23 -8.38 4.47
N ASP A 14 -6.16 -8.00 3.77
CA ASP A 14 -4.80 -8.29 4.20
C ASP A 14 -4.42 -7.53 5.48
N LEU A 15 -4.66 -6.23 5.54
CA LEU A 15 -4.40 -5.42 6.74
C LEU A 15 -5.15 -5.94 7.96
N ARG A 16 -6.41 -6.37 7.77
CA ARG A 16 -7.25 -6.91 8.86
C ARG A 16 -6.67 -8.16 9.53
N LYS A 17 -5.81 -8.92 8.85
CA LYS A 17 -5.13 -10.11 9.43
C LYS A 17 -4.15 -9.77 10.54
N TYR A 18 -3.69 -8.51 10.61
CA TYR A 18 -2.59 -8.09 11.46
C TYR A 18 -2.96 -7.08 12.55
N ILE A 19 -4.25 -6.80 12.71
CA ILE A 19 -4.77 -5.92 13.77
C ILE A 19 -5.30 -6.73 14.95
N ASN A 20 -5.18 -6.18 16.17
CA ASN A 20 -5.82 -6.71 17.38
C ASN A 20 -7.06 -5.91 17.81
N SER A 21 -7.45 -4.88 17.05
CA SER A 21 -8.63 -4.04 17.25
C SER A 21 -8.64 -3.15 18.50
N GLN A 22 -7.51 -3.01 19.23
CA GLN A 22 -7.43 -2.10 20.38
C GLN A 22 -7.13 -0.66 19.98
N ASN A 23 -6.19 -0.46 19.07
CA ASN A 23 -5.73 0.85 18.64
C ASN A 23 -6.26 1.27 17.28
N ILE A 24 -6.61 0.30 16.42
CA ILE A 24 -6.95 0.56 15.03
C ILE A 24 -8.16 -0.27 14.57
N ILE A 25 -8.91 0.28 13.63
CA ILE A 25 -10.02 -0.37 12.94
C ILE A 25 -9.75 -0.25 11.43
N ILE A 26 -10.02 -1.30 10.71
CA ILE A 26 -10.03 -1.33 9.25
C ILE A 26 -11.43 -1.77 8.83
N PRO A 27 -12.13 -1.04 7.96
CA PRO A 27 -13.47 -1.38 7.50
C PRO A 27 -13.53 -2.82 7.01
N LYS A 28 -14.59 -3.52 7.37
CA LYS A 28 -14.84 -4.86 6.87
C LYS A 28 -15.44 -4.77 5.48
N VAL A 29 -14.92 -5.54 4.56
CA VAL A 29 -15.58 -5.75 3.27
C VAL A 29 -16.82 -6.61 3.50
N ILE A 30 -17.99 -6.05 3.20
CA ILE A 30 -19.28 -6.75 3.26
C ILE A 30 -19.47 -7.51 1.96
N HIS A 31 -19.29 -6.84 0.83
CA HIS A 31 -19.46 -7.45 -0.48
C HIS A 31 -18.69 -6.70 -1.56
N TYR A 32 -18.23 -7.43 -2.58
CA TYR A 32 -17.69 -6.90 -3.82
C TYR A 32 -18.46 -7.54 -4.97
N PHE A 33 -18.87 -6.74 -5.95
CA PHE A 33 -19.51 -7.24 -7.15
C PHE A 33 -19.25 -6.30 -8.34
N GLU A 34 -19.49 -6.82 -9.52
CA GLU A 34 -19.38 -6.09 -10.78
C GLU A 34 -20.76 -6.06 -11.45
N TYR A 35 -21.16 -4.91 -11.94
CA TYR A 35 -22.39 -4.74 -12.67
C TYR A 35 -22.21 -3.70 -13.78
N GLU A 36 -22.61 -4.00 -15.00
CA GLU A 36 -22.54 -3.10 -16.18
C GLU A 36 -21.17 -2.43 -16.35
N ASN A 37 -20.06 -3.21 -16.23
CA ASN A 37 -18.67 -2.76 -16.30
C ASN A 37 -18.22 -1.82 -15.18
N ASN A 38 -19.01 -1.64 -14.14
CA ASN A 38 -18.62 -0.92 -12.93
C ASN A 38 -18.31 -1.90 -11.80
N GLU A 39 -17.36 -1.49 -10.94
CA GLU A 39 -17.06 -2.20 -9.69
C GLU A 39 -17.83 -1.56 -8.54
N PHE A 40 -18.25 -2.38 -7.60
CA PHE A 40 -18.91 -1.96 -6.36
C PHE A 40 -18.27 -2.66 -5.18
N LEU A 41 -17.87 -1.87 -4.18
CA LEU A 41 -17.32 -2.36 -2.92
C LEU A 41 -18.17 -1.83 -1.76
N LEU A 42 -18.83 -2.74 -1.07
CA LEU A 42 -19.65 -2.43 0.11
C LEU A 42 -18.82 -2.68 1.36
N LEU A 43 -18.66 -1.63 2.17
CA LEU A 43 -17.88 -1.64 3.39
C LEU A 43 -18.76 -1.36 4.62
N ASP A 44 -18.27 -1.73 5.81
CA ASP A 44 -18.84 -1.26 7.06
C ASP A 44 -18.85 0.28 7.09
N TRP A 45 -19.97 0.84 7.54
CA TRP A 45 -20.04 2.27 7.80
C TRP A 45 -19.21 2.65 9.03
N MET A 46 -18.33 3.62 8.87
CA MET A 46 -17.47 4.15 9.92
C MET A 46 -17.90 5.56 10.34
N ASN A 47 -18.24 5.75 11.62
CA ASN A 47 -18.41 7.10 12.16
C ASN A 47 -17.03 7.69 12.43
N LEU A 48 -16.68 8.72 11.67
CA LEU A 48 -15.39 9.38 11.75
C LEU A 48 -15.47 10.53 12.76
N ASN A 49 -14.49 10.64 13.63
CA ASN A 49 -14.36 11.65 14.67
C ASN A 49 -13.02 12.39 14.57
N ASN A 50 -12.76 13.27 15.51
CA ASN A 50 -11.51 14.00 15.59
C ASN A 50 -10.30 13.07 15.78
N PHE A 51 -9.18 13.52 15.28
CA PHE A 51 -7.94 12.79 15.09
C PHE A 51 -7.20 12.53 16.42
N ASN A 52 -7.01 11.26 16.78
CA ASN A 52 -6.05 10.85 17.80
C ASN A 52 -4.83 10.19 17.16
N GLN A 53 -3.82 10.98 16.86
CA GLN A 53 -2.61 10.55 16.18
C GLN A 53 -1.85 9.47 16.95
N LYS A 54 -1.88 9.50 18.28
CA LYS A 54 -1.14 8.54 19.11
C LYS A 54 -1.68 7.13 18.95
N LYS A 55 -3.00 6.94 19.04
CA LYS A 55 -3.62 5.62 18.82
C LYS A 55 -3.49 5.16 17.38
N LEU A 56 -3.66 6.06 16.42
CA LEU A 56 -3.44 5.76 15.01
C LEU A 56 -2.01 5.25 14.75
N GLY A 57 -1.00 5.98 15.23
CA GLY A 57 0.40 5.58 15.08
C GLY A 57 0.71 4.25 15.76
N ALA A 58 0.17 4.02 16.97
CA ALA A 58 0.32 2.74 17.66
C ALA A 58 -0.31 1.59 16.88
N GLY A 59 -1.48 1.80 16.27
CA GLY A 59 -2.15 0.80 15.45
C GLY A 59 -1.41 0.48 14.15
N ILE A 60 -0.83 1.48 13.49
CA ILE A 60 0.01 1.28 12.31
C ILE A 60 1.26 0.48 12.67
N ALA A 61 1.95 0.85 13.75
CA ALA A 61 3.11 0.11 14.24
C ALA A 61 2.75 -1.35 14.58
N GLU A 62 1.58 -1.58 15.15
CA GLU A 62 1.07 -2.92 15.43
C GLU A 62 0.91 -3.75 14.15
N ILE A 63 0.33 -3.19 13.09
CA ILE A 63 0.20 -3.87 11.79
C ILE A 63 1.59 -4.26 11.28
N HIS A 64 2.54 -3.33 11.28
CA HIS A 64 3.90 -3.58 10.82
C HIS A 64 4.58 -4.69 11.62
N LEU A 65 4.53 -4.65 12.94
CA LEU A 65 5.14 -5.67 13.81
C LEU A 65 4.47 -7.04 13.68
N ASN A 66 3.15 -7.09 13.59
CA ASN A 66 2.43 -8.35 13.48
C ASN A 66 2.58 -8.98 12.10
N SER A 67 2.59 -8.18 11.04
CA SER A 67 2.83 -8.67 9.69
C SER A 67 4.28 -9.15 9.52
N ASN A 68 5.26 -8.47 10.11
CA ASN A 68 6.65 -8.91 10.08
C ASN A 68 6.85 -10.34 10.62
N LYS A 69 6.09 -10.75 11.64
CA LYS A 69 6.15 -12.12 12.20
C LYS A 69 5.76 -13.20 11.20
N LYS A 70 4.97 -12.86 10.17
CA LYS A 70 4.44 -13.77 9.15
C LYS A 70 4.81 -13.32 7.74
N LYS A 71 5.85 -12.54 7.62
CA LYS A 71 6.29 -11.92 6.37
C LYS A 71 6.65 -12.95 5.30
N PRO A 72 6.44 -12.65 4.03
CA PRO A 72 7.12 -13.34 2.96
C PRO A 72 8.61 -13.00 3.00
N ASN A 73 9.47 -13.91 2.53
CA ASN A 73 10.91 -13.64 2.42
C ASN A 73 11.24 -12.80 1.15
N LYS A 74 10.33 -11.92 0.77
CA LYS A 74 10.38 -11.14 -0.47
C LYS A 74 9.60 -9.85 -0.27
N PHE A 75 9.99 -8.80 -1.00
CA PHE A 75 9.30 -7.52 -1.07
C PHE A 75 8.44 -7.45 -2.33
N GLY A 76 7.27 -6.82 -2.23
CA GLY A 76 6.35 -6.70 -3.35
C GLY A 76 4.89 -6.95 -2.99
N TYR A 77 4.07 -7.30 -3.98
CA TYR A 77 2.67 -7.67 -3.77
C TYR A 77 2.20 -8.67 -4.83
N PRO A 78 1.29 -9.62 -4.48
CA PRO A 78 0.94 -10.73 -5.37
C PRO A 78 0.01 -10.37 -6.52
N VAL A 79 -0.60 -9.18 -6.48
CA VAL A 79 -1.54 -8.72 -7.51
C VAL A 79 -1.21 -7.29 -7.91
N PRO A 80 -1.50 -6.89 -9.16
CA PRO A 80 -1.30 -5.51 -9.57
C PRO A 80 -2.16 -4.57 -8.74
N GLY A 81 -1.57 -3.47 -8.32
CA GLY A 81 -2.20 -2.48 -7.47
C GLY A 81 -2.45 -1.15 -8.17
N PHE A 82 -2.91 -0.20 -7.37
CA PHE A 82 -3.16 1.16 -7.83
C PHE A 82 -2.82 2.16 -6.73
N ILE A 83 -2.30 3.32 -7.11
CA ILE A 83 -2.26 4.53 -6.29
C ILE A 83 -3.03 5.59 -7.06
N GLY A 84 -4.20 6.00 -6.54
CA GLY A 84 -5.18 6.71 -7.35
C GLY A 84 -5.56 5.89 -8.58
N THR A 85 -5.43 6.45 -9.78
CA THR A 85 -5.67 5.73 -11.05
C THR A 85 -4.41 5.13 -11.66
N THR A 86 -3.24 5.37 -11.05
CA THR A 86 -1.96 4.89 -11.58
C THR A 86 -1.72 3.44 -11.19
N ARG A 87 -1.68 2.56 -12.20
CA ARG A 87 -1.41 1.15 -12.00
C ARG A 87 0.00 0.94 -11.44
N GLN A 88 0.09 0.09 -10.43
CA GLN A 88 1.33 -0.38 -9.83
C GLN A 88 1.59 -1.83 -10.25
N LEU A 89 2.84 -2.14 -10.60
CA LEU A 89 3.20 -3.50 -10.98
C LEU A 89 3.15 -4.42 -9.75
N ASP A 90 2.66 -5.62 -9.98
CA ASP A 90 2.78 -6.76 -9.08
C ASP A 90 4.13 -7.46 -9.26
N GLY A 91 4.45 -8.33 -8.34
CA GLY A 91 5.68 -9.12 -8.37
C GLY A 91 6.39 -9.17 -7.02
N TRP A 92 7.47 -9.94 -7.00
CA TRP A 92 8.24 -10.21 -5.80
C TRP A 92 9.73 -10.15 -6.09
N GLU A 93 10.47 -9.43 -5.25
CA GLU A 93 11.94 -9.36 -5.26
C GLU A 93 12.50 -9.75 -3.89
N VAL A 94 13.67 -10.35 -3.90
CA VAL A 94 14.35 -10.75 -2.65
C VAL A 94 14.94 -9.53 -1.92
N ASN A 95 15.42 -8.56 -2.70
CA ASN A 95 16.02 -7.33 -2.19
C ASN A 95 15.02 -6.17 -2.31
N TRP A 96 14.92 -5.35 -1.26
CA TRP A 96 13.99 -4.22 -1.23
C TRP A 96 14.34 -3.15 -2.28
N VAL A 97 15.61 -2.86 -2.47
CA VAL A 97 16.05 -1.83 -3.44
C VAL A 97 15.67 -2.23 -4.86
N ASP A 98 15.90 -3.50 -5.22
CA ASP A 98 15.50 -4.02 -6.53
C ASP A 98 13.98 -4.00 -6.71
N CYS A 99 13.24 -4.36 -5.66
CA CYS A 99 11.78 -4.29 -5.64
C CYS A 99 11.29 -2.85 -5.88
N PHE A 100 11.82 -1.90 -5.12
CA PHE A 100 11.45 -0.48 -5.24
C PHE A 100 11.77 0.08 -6.63
N ILE A 101 12.96 -0.23 -7.17
CA ILE A 101 13.34 0.24 -8.50
C ILE A 101 12.45 -0.37 -9.57
N ARG A 102 12.39 -1.69 -9.66
CA ARG A 102 11.72 -2.39 -10.76
C ARG A 102 10.21 -2.23 -10.77
N LEU A 103 9.60 -2.22 -9.59
CA LEU A 103 8.14 -2.24 -9.47
C LEU A 103 7.54 -0.86 -9.15
N ARG A 104 8.37 0.15 -8.82
CA ARG A 104 7.90 1.50 -8.50
C ARG A 104 8.57 2.59 -9.33
N ILE A 105 9.90 2.64 -9.38
CA ILE A 105 10.62 3.74 -10.05
C ILE A 105 10.60 3.60 -11.57
N GLU A 106 10.99 2.45 -12.11
CA GLU A 106 11.04 2.22 -13.56
C GLU A 106 9.69 2.42 -14.25
N PRO A 107 8.56 1.91 -13.71
CA PRO A 107 7.25 2.18 -14.28
C PRO A 107 6.89 3.67 -14.32
N GLN A 108 7.22 4.43 -13.27
CA GLN A 108 6.96 5.87 -13.23
C GLN A 108 7.83 6.62 -14.25
N LEU A 109 9.10 6.28 -14.35
CA LEU A 109 10.00 6.85 -15.37
C LEU A 109 9.50 6.54 -16.79
N SER A 110 8.96 5.35 -17.00
CA SER A 110 8.36 4.95 -18.29
C SER A 110 7.12 5.77 -18.61
N LEU A 111 6.25 6.05 -17.62
CA LEU A 111 5.07 6.89 -17.80
C LEU A 111 5.42 8.36 -18.10
N LEU A 112 6.50 8.86 -17.50
CA LEU A 112 7.00 10.22 -17.76
C LEU A 112 7.74 10.34 -19.10
N ASN A 113 8.25 9.22 -19.61
CA ASN A 113 9.11 9.23 -20.80
C ASN A 113 8.31 9.11 -22.10
N ASN A 114 7.74 10.22 -22.55
CA ASN A 114 7.20 10.41 -23.91
C ASN A 114 8.31 10.73 -24.92
N GLY A 115 9.53 10.20 -24.74
CA GLY A 115 10.69 10.50 -25.57
C GLY A 115 11.55 11.68 -25.09
N SER A 116 11.21 12.29 -23.94
CA SER A 116 11.91 13.46 -23.40
C SER A 116 13.23 13.14 -22.69
N PHE A 117 13.40 11.89 -22.23
CA PHE A 117 14.61 11.46 -21.51
C PHE A 117 15.40 10.44 -22.32
N SER A 118 16.72 10.64 -22.41
CA SER A 118 17.60 9.63 -23.00
C SER A 118 17.68 8.39 -22.08
N ILE A 119 17.90 7.22 -22.68
CA ILE A 119 18.14 5.97 -21.95
C ILE A 119 19.31 6.13 -20.96
N ASP A 120 20.37 6.83 -21.35
CA ASP A 120 21.53 7.09 -20.49
C ASP A 120 21.17 7.92 -19.25
N LEU A 121 20.24 8.88 -19.38
CA LEU A 121 19.77 9.66 -18.24
C LEU A 121 18.96 8.77 -17.28
N ILE A 122 18.07 7.96 -17.81
CA ILE A 122 17.26 7.01 -17.02
C ILE A 122 18.18 6.04 -16.26
N ASN A 123 19.16 5.44 -16.95
CA ASN A 123 20.11 4.51 -16.32
C ASN A 123 20.94 5.19 -15.22
N ARG A 124 21.36 6.44 -15.43
CA ARG A 124 22.08 7.21 -14.40
C ARG A 124 21.20 7.52 -13.18
N ILE A 125 19.93 7.84 -13.39
CA ILE A 125 18.96 8.05 -12.29
C ILE A 125 18.82 6.76 -11.48
N ILE A 126 18.57 5.62 -12.13
CA ILE A 126 18.43 4.32 -11.49
C ILE A 126 19.69 3.94 -10.72
N SER A 127 20.89 4.11 -11.33
CA SER A 127 22.17 3.84 -10.66
C SER A 127 22.33 4.68 -9.39
N LYS A 128 22.05 5.98 -9.47
CA LYS A 128 22.14 6.86 -8.30
C LYS A 128 21.16 6.48 -7.18
N ILE A 129 19.94 6.06 -7.53
CA ILE A 129 18.96 5.57 -6.55
C ILE A 129 19.51 4.29 -5.90
N LYS A 130 20.05 3.34 -6.67
CA LYS A 130 20.66 2.12 -6.15
C LYS A 130 21.80 2.42 -5.19
N ASP A 131 22.72 3.29 -5.58
CA ASP A 131 23.87 3.68 -4.77
C ASP A 131 23.42 4.31 -3.44
N HIS A 132 22.43 5.21 -3.52
CA HIS A 132 21.91 5.90 -2.33
C HIS A 132 21.16 4.98 -1.36
N LEU A 133 20.53 3.94 -1.87
CA LEU A 133 19.75 2.99 -1.08
C LEU A 133 20.50 1.67 -0.79
N SER A 134 21.76 1.55 -1.18
CA SER A 134 22.54 0.29 -1.10
C SER A 134 22.59 -0.32 0.30
N ASP A 135 22.66 0.53 1.33
CA ASP A 135 22.74 0.12 2.73
C ASP A 135 21.37 0.07 3.43
N HIS A 136 20.28 0.31 2.67
CA HIS A 136 18.93 0.29 3.22
C HIS A 136 18.36 -1.13 3.24
N ASP A 137 18.31 -1.73 4.42
CA ASP A 137 17.71 -3.04 4.68
C ASP A 137 16.47 -2.89 5.59
N PRO A 138 15.30 -2.53 5.04
CA PRO A 138 14.13 -2.28 5.85
C PRO A 138 13.52 -3.57 6.38
N MET A 139 12.88 -3.46 7.54
CA MET A 139 12.05 -4.53 8.07
C MET A 139 10.91 -4.85 7.10
N ASN A 140 10.87 -6.08 6.59
CA ASN A 140 9.78 -6.52 5.73
C ASN A 140 8.48 -6.61 6.54
N CYS A 141 7.51 -5.78 6.20
CA CYS A 141 6.18 -5.74 6.82
C CYS A 141 5.14 -5.27 5.81
N LEU A 142 3.88 -5.58 6.07
CA LEU A 142 2.78 -5.07 5.26
C LEU A 142 2.53 -3.60 5.61
N ILE A 143 2.64 -2.73 4.61
CA ILE A 143 2.34 -1.31 4.75
C ILE A 143 1.01 -0.96 4.09
N HIS A 144 0.42 0.16 4.50
CA HIS A 144 -0.80 0.70 3.90
C HIS A 144 -0.59 1.13 2.44
N GLY A 145 0.57 1.65 2.12
CA GLY A 145 0.99 2.00 0.76
C GLY A 145 0.54 3.37 0.26
N ASP A 146 -0.54 3.93 0.81
CA ASP A 146 -1.03 5.28 0.48
C ASP A 146 -1.50 6.01 1.75
N LEU A 147 -0.60 6.12 2.74
CA LEU A 147 -0.91 6.67 4.06
C LEU A 147 -0.74 8.18 4.09
N TRP A 148 -1.84 8.90 4.07
CA TRP A 148 -1.89 10.35 4.21
C TRP A 148 -3.17 10.76 4.98
N SER A 149 -3.31 12.05 5.30
CA SER A 149 -4.43 12.54 6.13
C SER A 149 -5.82 12.28 5.54
N GLY A 150 -5.93 12.08 4.23
CA GLY A 150 -7.20 11.76 3.56
C GLY A 150 -7.63 10.31 3.73
N ASN A 151 -6.69 9.39 4.03
CA ASN A 151 -6.94 7.95 4.14
C ASN A 151 -6.92 7.45 5.59
N VAL A 152 -6.98 8.37 6.55
CA VAL A 152 -6.98 8.06 7.98
C VAL A 152 -8.00 8.90 8.75
N SER A 153 -8.50 8.34 9.84
CA SER A 153 -9.36 9.07 10.78
C SER A 153 -9.28 8.43 12.16
N THR A 154 -10.08 8.90 13.10
CA THR A 154 -10.38 8.18 14.34
C THR A 154 -11.88 7.91 14.45
N GLY A 155 -12.22 6.80 15.04
CA GLY A 155 -13.58 6.38 15.28
C GLY A 155 -13.94 6.33 16.77
N LYS A 156 -14.92 5.53 17.07
CA LYS A 156 -15.38 5.30 18.45
C LYS A 156 -14.23 4.84 19.34
N HIS A 157 -14.17 5.36 20.58
CA HIS A 157 -13.10 5.11 21.56
C HIS A 157 -11.71 5.57 21.09
N GLU A 158 -11.65 6.60 20.22
CA GLU A 158 -10.43 7.17 19.68
C GLU A 158 -9.53 6.18 18.93
N LYS A 159 -10.06 5.05 18.47
CA LYS A 159 -9.31 4.11 17.63
C LYS A 159 -9.02 4.73 16.28
N GLY A 160 -7.80 4.55 15.78
CA GLY A 160 -7.45 4.91 14.42
C GLY A 160 -8.28 4.13 13.40
N ILE A 161 -8.63 4.76 12.29
CA ILE A 161 -9.28 4.10 11.16
C ILE A 161 -8.39 4.30 9.95
N LEU A 162 -8.13 3.23 9.20
CA LEU A 162 -7.45 3.25 7.90
C LEU A 162 -8.41 2.80 6.82
N PHE A 163 -8.43 3.51 5.71
CA PHE A 163 -9.21 3.17 4.52
C PHE A 163 -8.45 3.56 3.26
N ASP A 164 -8.92 3.08 2.09
CA ASP A 164 -8.30 3.29 0.78
C ASP A 164 -6.81 2.86 0.74
N PRO A 165 -6.48 1.62 1.13
CA PRO A 165 -5.11 1.15 1.14
C PRO A 165 -4.61 0.76 -0.25
N SER A 166 -3.32 0.97 -0.47
CA SER A 166 -2.54 0.50 -1.63
C SER A 166 -1.40 -0.41 -1.16
N CYS A 167 -1.75 -1.55 -0.57
CA CYS A 167 -0.85 -2.41 0.20
C CYS A 167 0.40 -2.87 -0.57
N TRP A 168 1.46 -3.06 0.23
CA TRP A 168 2.77 -3.48 -0.23
C TRP A 168 3.57 -4.13 0.92
N TRP A 169 4.44 -5.09 0.58
CA TRP A 169 5.40 -5.70 1.50
C TRP A 169 6.81 -5.15 1.30
#